data_513b9a217af7be03e4e407d81be22b47
#
_entry.id   513b9a217af7be03e4e407d81be22b47
#
_cell.length_a   1.000
_cell.length_b   1.000
_cell.length_c   1.000
_cell.angle_alpha   90.00
_cell.angle_beta   90.00
_cell.angle_gamma   90.00
#
_symmetry.space_group_name_H-M   'P 1'
#
loop_
_entity.id
_entity.type
_entity.pdbx_description
1 polymer ?
#
loop_
_entity_poly.entity_id
_entity_poly.type
_entity_poly.pdbx_seq_one_letter_code
_entity_poly.pdbx_strand_id
1 'polypeptide(L)'
;MVVFIQHASTSGFLEYGTDAWQLAHGLHVEPADLRIRKTTPDAFHHTELEGTLKQRAIAALVICGMHTEFCVDTTTRRALELGYPVILVADAHTTESKDHLSAAQIIRHHNNTLTSISSFGPRVRAIATEDLLIGP
;
A
#
# COMPACT_ATOMS: atom_id res chain seq x y z
N MET A 1 -6.04 -2.36 13.21
CA MET A 1 -6.37 -3.39 12.19
C MET A 1 -5.27 -3.36 11.13
N VAL A 2 -4.70 -4.51 10.82
CA VAL A 2 -3.75 -4.68 9.71
C VAL A 2 -4.44 -5.44 8.58
N VAL A 3 -4.13 -5.07 7.34
CA VAL A 3 -4.60 -5.75 6.13
C VAL A 3 -3.39 -6.04 5.24
N PHE A 4 -3.09 -7.31 5.07
CA PHE A 4 -2.07 -7.77 4.12
C PHE A 4 -2.69 -7.86 2.72
N ILE A 5 -2.24 -7.00 1.83
CA ILE A 5 -2.68 -6.99 0.44
C ILE A 5 -1.67 -7.76 -0.40
N GLN A 6 -2.09 -8.90 -0.97
CA GLN A 6 -1.22 -9.75 -1.76
C GLN A 6 -1.61 -9.71 -3.24
N HIS A 7 -0.67 -9.27 -4.08
CA HIS A 7 -0.84 -9.36 -5.54
C HIS A 7 -0.68 -10.82 -5.99
N ALA A 8 -1.60 -11.28 -6.80
CA ALA A 8 -1.54 -12.62 -7.39
C ALA A 8 -1.65 -12.54 -8.91
N SER A 9 -0.78 -13.25 -9.59
CA SER A 9 -0.83 -13.47 -11.04
C SER A 9 -1.44 -14.84 -11.36
N THR A 10 -1.77 -15.05 -12.62
CA THR A 10 -2.25 -16.35 -13.13
C THR A 10 -1.12 -17.30 -13.48
N SER A 11 0.12 -16.80 -13.52
CA SER A 11 1.34 -17.56 -13.81
C SER A 11 2.57 -16.79 -13.38
N GLY A 12 3.70 -17.46 -13.26
CA GLY A 12 4.99 -16.85 -12.93
C GLY A 12 5.23 -16.72 -11.43
N PHE A 13 6.14 -15.81 -11.05
CA PHE A 13 6.64 -15.72 -9.68
C PHE A 13 5.56 -15.47 -8.62
N LEU A 14 4.53 -14.67 -8.94
CA LEU A 14 3.43 -14.35 -8.02
C LEU A 14 2.18 -15.20 -8.28
N GLU A 15 2.33 -16.38 -8.88
CA GLU A 15 1.20 -17.27 -9.11
C GLU A 15 0.53 -17.67 -7.80
N TYR A 16 -0.79 -17.54 -7.77
CA TYR A 16 -1.59 -17.77 -6.56
C TYR A 16 -1.36 -19.17 -5.99
N GLY A 17 -1.10 -19.25 -4.71
CA GLY A 17 -0.94 -20.51 -3.96
C GLY A 17 0.45 -21.12 -4.01
N THR A 18 1.40 -20.53 -4.75
CA THR A 18 2.80 -20.99 -4.75
C THR A 18 3.55 -20.48 -3.50
N ASP A 19 4.71 -21.08 -3.21
CA ASP A 19 5.56 -20.64 -2.10
C ASP A 19 6.02 -19.18 -2.26
N ALA A 20 6.31 -18.75 -3.49
CA ALA A 20 6.71 -17.38 -3.79
C ALA A 20 5.58 -16.35 -3.56
N TRP A 21 4.32 -16.79 -3.61
CA TRP A 21 3.16 -15.94 -3.31
C TRP A 21 2.92 -15.77 -1.81
N GLN A 22 3.48 -16.63 -0.96
CA GLN A 22 3.26 -16.53 0.48
C GLN A 22 3.79 -15.20 1.06
N LEU A 23 3.28 -14.83 2.23
CA LEU A 23 3.80 -13.67 2.95
C LEU A 23 5.28 -13.87 3.25
N ALA A 24 6.06 -12.81 3.10
CA ALA A 24 7.51 -12.85 3.36
C ALA A 24 7.81 -13.30 4.80
N HIS A 25 8.87 -14.07 4.95
CA HIS A 25 9.33 -14.46 6.27
C HIS A 25 9.71 -13.23 7.11
N GLY A 26 9.39 -13.29 8.41
CA GLY A 26 9.69 -12.21 9.36
C GLY A 26 8.59 -11.16 9.49
N LEU A 27 7.53 -11.23 8.68
CA LEU A 27 6.34 -10.41 8.93
C LEU A 27 5.61 -10.92 10.20
N HIS A 28 5.33 -9.98 11.09
CA HIS A 28 4.49 -10.27 12.24
C HIS A 28 3.03 -10.28 11.79
N VAL A 29 2.37 -11.42 11.92
CA VAL A 29 0.99 -11.62 11.46
C VAL A 29 0.17 -12.16 12.63
N GLU A 30 -0.86 -11.40 13.00
CA GLU A 30 -1.79 -11.79 14.04
C GLU A 30 -3.00 -12.56 13.48
N PRO A 31 -3.66 -13.43 14.28
CA PRO A 31 -4.86 -14.15 13.84
C PRO A 31 -6.02 -13.24 13.40
N ALA A 32 -6.07 -12.01 13.90
CA ALA A 32 -7.10 -11.03 13.58
C ALA A 32 -6.79 -10.19 12.33
N ASP A 33 -5.60 -10.33 11.76
CA ASP A 33 -5.19 -9.59 10.55
C ASP A 33 -5.90 -10.15 9.33
N LEU A 34 -6.25 -9.24 8.44
CA LEU A 34 -6.95 -9.58 7.22
C LEU A 34 -5.95 -9.84 6.09
N ARG A 35 -6.32 -10.73 5.18
CA ARG A 35 -5.58 -10.98 3.94
C ARG A 35 -6.51 -10.78 2.77
N ILE A 36 -6.14 -9.89 1.87
CA ILE A 36 -6.89 -9.57 0.66
C ILE A 36 -6.01 -9.83 -0.56
N ARG A 37 -6.51 -10.68 -1.45
CA ARG A 37 -5.88 -10.95 -2.73
C ARG A 37 -6.33 -9.94 -3.77
N LYS A 38 -5.41 -9.43 -4.57
CA LYS A 38 -5.68 -8.59 -5.73
C LYS A 38 -4.94 -9.08 -6.96
N THR A 39 -5.37 -8.65 -8.14
CA THR A 39 -4.76 -8.99 -9.43
C THR A 39 -4.32 -7.77 -10.23
N THR A 40 -4.50 -6.58 -9.67
CA THR A 40 -4.10 -5.30 -10.27
C THR A 40 -3.26 -4.49 -9.27
N PRO A 41 -2.54 -3.45 -9.69
CA PRO A 41 -1.85 -2.55 -8.76
C PRO A 41 -2.77 -1.90 -7.73
N ASP A 42 -4.02 -1.61 -8.06
CA ASP A 42 -5.01 -1.03 -7.17
C ASP A 42 -5.52 -2.08 -6.17
N ALA A 43 -5.36 -1.81 -4.88
CA ALA A 43 -5.84 -2.69 -3.81
C ALA A 43 -7.37 -2.70 -3.66
N PHE A 44 -8.05 -1.69 -4.18
CA PHE A 44 -9.51 -1.59 -4.13
C PHE A 44 -10.21 -2.22 -5.34
N HIS A 45 -9.48 -2.37 -6.46
CA HIS A 45 -10.06 -2.83 -7.72
C HIS A 45 -10.43 -4.32 -7.66
N HIS A 46 -11.73 -4.61 -7.77
CA HIS A 46 -12.30 -5.97 -7.70
C HIS A 46 -11.90 -6.73 -6.42
N THR A 47 -11.85 -6.03 -5.27
CA THR A 47 -11.60 -6.62 -3.96
C THR A 47 -12.66 -6.19 -2.95
N GLU A 48 -12.68 -6.86 -1.80
CA GLU A 48 -13.55 -6.52 -0.69
C GLU A 48 -13.00 -5.39 0.21
N LEU A 49 -11.85 -4.78 -0.13
CA LEU A 49 -11.17 -3.82 0.74
C LEU A 49 -12.08 -2.64 1.11
N GLU A 50 -12.70 -1.97 0.15
CA GLU A 50 -13.55 -0.81 0.42
C GLU A 50 -14.71 -1.14 1.34
N GLY A 51 -15.41 -2.26 1.08
CA GLY A 51 -16.50 -2.74 1.93
C GLY A 51 -16.05 -3.03 3.35
N THR A 52 -14.88 -3.67 3.49
CA THR A 52 -14.27 -3.99 4.79
C THR A 52 -13.92 -2.72 5.58
N LEU A 53 -13.31 -1.73 4.94
CA LEU A 53 -12.98 -0.46 5.58
C LEU A 53 -14.22 0.29 6.05
N LYS A 54 -15.26 0.34 5.22
CA LYS A 54 -16.55 0.99 5.56
C LYS A 54 -17.25 0.30 6.72
N GLN A 55 -17.33 -1.03 6.70
CA GLN A 55 -17.97 -1.81 7.79
C GLN A 55 -17.27 -1.61 9.14
N ARG A 56 -15.97 -1.36 9.12
CA ARG A 56 -15.17 -1.13 10.31
C ARG A 56 -15.00 0.35 10.67
N ALA A 57 -15.71 1.25 9.97
CA ALA A 57 -15.67 2.70 10.17
C ALA A 57 -14.23 3.27 10.15
N ILE A 58 -13.36 2.73 9.28
CA ILE A 58 -11.99 3.21 9.12
C ILE A 58 -12.02 4.59 8.47
N ALA A 59 -11.39 5.57 9.11
CA ALA A 59 -11.41 6.97 8.68
C ALA A 59 -10.13 7.42 7.97
N ALA A 60 -9.03 6.67 8.10
CA ALA A 60 -7.74 7.00 7.47
C ALA A 60 -6.93 5.72 7.25
N LEU A 61 -5.99 5.76 6.32
CA LEU A 61 -5.15 4.62 5.97
C LEU A 61 -3.68 4.92 6.25
N VAL A 62 -2.97 3.91 6.73
CA VAL A 62 -1.50 3.89 6.74
C VAL A 62 -1.07 2.91 5.65
N ILE A 63 -0.27 3.37 4.68
CA ILE A 63 0.15 2.57 3.53
C ILE A 63 1.67 2.40 3.53
N CYS A 64 2.10 1.16 3.39
CA CYS A 64 3.50 0.76 3.19
C CYS A 64 3.55 -0.45 2.25
N GLY A 65 4.75 -0.90 1.86
CA GLY A 65 4.94 -2.12 1.07
C GLY A 65 5.62 -1.91 -0.28
N MET A 66 5.26 -2.68 -1.30
CA MET A 66 5.94 -2.68 -2.61
C MET A 66 4.97 -2.93 -3.78
N HIS A 67 5.32 -2.46 -4.98
CA HIS A 67 6.42 -1.54 -5.29
C HIS A 67 5.89 -0.11 -5.28
N THR A 68 6.78 0.82 -4.97
CA THR A 68 6.49 2.25 -4.81
C THR A 68 5.68 2.82 -5.98
N GLU A 69 6.17 2.65 -7.22
CA GLU A 69 5.60 3.24 -8.44
C GLU A 69 4.40 2.45 -9.01
N PHE A 70 4.06 1.31 -8.40
CA PHE A 70 2.94 0.48 -8.83
C PHE A 70 1.85 0.41 -7.75
N CYS A 71 1.91 -0.59 -6.90
CA CYS A 71 0.84 -0.89 -5.95
C CYS A 71 0.67 0.20 -4.90
N VAL A 72 1.78 0.78 -4.41
CA VAL A 72 1.76 1.84 -3.40
C VAL A 72 1.20 3.13 -4.00
N ASP A 73 1.71 3.58 -5.15
CA ASP A 73 1.23 4.79 -5.84
C ASP A 73 -0.25 4.66 -6.24
N THR A 74 -0.61 3.57 -6.92
CA THR A 74 -1.97 3.36 -7.43
C THR A 74 -2.99 3.30 -6.30
N THR A 75 -2.70 2.50 -5.26
CA THR A 75 -3.60 2.36 -4.10
C THR A 75 -3.75 3.66 -3.33
N THR A 76 -2.67 4.43 -3.17
CA THR A 76 -2.70 5.73 -2.50
C THR A 76 -3.59 6.72 -3.23
N ARG A 77 -3.47 6.83 -4.55
CA ARG A 77 -4.33 7.70 -5.37
C ARG A 77 -5.79 7.26 -5.31
N ARG A 78 -6.04 5.97 -5.38
CA ARG A 78 -7.40 5.43 -5.25
C ARG A 78 -8.00 5.69 -3.87
N ALA A 79 -7.21 5.57 -2.81
CA ALA A 79 -7.65 5.91 -1.45
C ALA A 79 -8.10 7.37 -1.33
N LEU A 80 -7.33 8.31 -1.90
CA LEU A 80 -7.72 9.73 -1.94
C LEU A 80 -9.03 9.95 -2.70
N GLU A 81 -9.21 9.32 -3.86
CA GLU A 81 -10.45 9.40 -4.65
C GLU A 81 -11.66 8.89 -3.86
N LEU A 82 -11.48 7.83 -3.08
CA LEU A 82 -12.51 7.25 -2.21
C LEU A 82 -12.75 8.05 -0.91
N GLY A 83 -12.02 9.14 -0.69
CA GLY A 83 -12.19 10.03 0.45
C GLY A 83 -11.32 9.72 1.67
N TYR A 84 -10.37 8.79 1.58
CA TYR A 84 -9.50 8.43 2.70
C TYR A 84 -8.25 9.31 2.75
N PRO A 85 -8.00 10.03 3.85
CA PRO A 85 -6.66 10.55 4.16
C PRO A 85 -5.66 9.40 4.29
N VAL A 86 -4.43 9.61 3.82
CA VAL A 86 -3.38 8.59 3.81
C VAL A 86 -2.14 9.07 4.56
N ILE A 87 -1.61 8.22 5.42
CA ILE A 87 -0.24 8.29 5.90
C ILE A 87 0.56 7.31 5.05
N LEU A 88 1.45 7.82 4.22
CA LEU A 88 2.44 7.02 3.50
C LEU A 88 3.66 6.88 4.39
N VAL A 89 4.05 5.65 4.73
CA VAL A 89 5.25 5.45 5.56
C VAL A 89 6.48 5.64 4.68
N ALA A 90 7.11 6.81 4.78
CA ALA A 90 8.06 7.35 3.82
C ALA A 90 9.31 6.48 3.57
N ASP A 91 9.70 5.67 4.54
CA ASP A 91 10.84 4.76 4.55
C ASP A 91 10.45 3.28 4.60
N ALA A 92 9.15 2.96 4.51
CA ALA A 92 8.64 1.59 4.54
C ALA A 92 7.88 1.21 3.25
N HIS A 93 8.14 1.89 2.15
CA HIS A 93 7.80 1.40 0.83
C HIS A 93 9.05 1.29 -0.02
N THR A 94 9.09 0.31 -0.92
CA THR A 94 10.31 -0.04 -1.66
C THR A 94 10.02 -0.39 -3.11
N THR A 95 11.08 -0.36 -3.91
CA THR A 95 11.09 -0.77 -5.31
C THR A 95 12.49 -1.18 -5.74
N GLU A 96 12.63 -1.58 -6.98
CA GLU A 96 13.89 -1.86 -7.65
C GLU A 96 14.37 -0.68 -8.47
N SER A 97 15.68 -0.51 -8.61
CA SER A 97 16.26 0.46 -9.54
C SER A 97 15.90 0.12 -10.99
N LYS A 98 15.68 1.15 -11.79
CA LYS A 98 15.47 1.07 -13.23
C LYS A 98 16.69 1.63 -13.97
N ASP A 99 16.79 1.42 -15.27
CA ASP A 99 17.91 1.91 -16.09
C ASP A 99 18.10 3.43 -16.00
N HIS A 100 17.03 4.16 -15.77
CA HIS A 100 17.01 5.63 -15.76
C HIS A 100 16.84 6.25 -14.36
N LEU A 101 16.52 5.48 -13.33
CA LEU A 101 16.30 5.96 -11.96
C LEU A 101 16.70 4.90 -10.91
N SER A 102 17.40 5.32 -9.87
CA SER A 102 17.61 4.47 -8.70
C SER A 102 16.34 4.29 -7.87
N ALA A 103 16.26 3.18 -7.13
CA ALA A 103 15.16 2.93 -6.19
C ALA A 103 14.96 4.11 -5.21
N ALA A 104 16.05 4.67 -4.67
CA ALA A 104 15.99 5.82 -3.77
C ALA A 104 15.40 7.07 -4.43
N GLN A 105 15.71 7.31 -5.71
CA GLN A 105 15.12 8.41 -6.46
C GLN A 105 13.62 8.20 -6.71
N ILE A 106 13.20 6.98 -7.04
CA ILE A 106 11.80 6.63 -7.24
C ILE A 106 11.01 6.83 -5.93
N ILE A 107 11.51 6.32 -4.81
CA ILE A 107 10.88 6.46 -3.49
C ILE A 107 10.73 7.95 -3.14
N ARG A 108 11.81 8.73 -3.25
CA ARG A 108 11.77 10.17 -2.96
C ARG A 108 10.81 10.92 -3.86
N HIS A 109 10.79 10.59 -5.16
CA HIS A 109 9.87 11.19 -6.12
C HIS A 109 8.41 10.95 -5.74
N HIS A 110 8.05 9.71 -5.38
CA HIS A 110 6.67 9.37 -5.01
C HIS A 110 6.26 9.97 -3.67
N ASN A 111 7.16 10.02 -2.67
CA ASN A 111 6.90 10.74 -1.43
C ASN A 111 6.50 12.20 -1.71
N ASN A 112 7.25 12.89 -2.58
CA ASN A 112 6.98 14.29 -2.92
C ASN A 112 5.71 14.43 -3.79
N THR A 113 5.55 13.59 -4.81
CA THR A 113 4.42 13.66 -5.74
C THR A 113 3.10 13.39 -5.03
N LEU A 114 3.02 12.32 -4.24
CA LEU A 114 1.78 11.92 -3.57
C LEU A 114 1.35 12.94 -2.52
N THR A 115 2.30 13.50 -1.77
CA THR A 115 1.99 14.56 -0.78
C THR A 115 1.57 15.89 -1.42
N SER A 116 1.89 16.11 -2.70
CA SER A 116 1.49 17.30 -3.44
C SER A 116 0.06 17.24 -3.99
N ILE A 117 -0.56 16.04 -4.05
CA ILE A 117 -1.94 15.90 -4.53
C ILE A 117 -2.90 16.58 -3.56
N SER A 118 -3.72 17.51 -4.07
CA SER A 118 -4.64 18.31 -3.23
C SER A 118 -6.07 18.40 -3.76
N SER A 119 -6.33 17.89 -4.97
CA SER A 119 -7.60 18.08 -5.67
C SER A 119 -8.74 17.16 -5.23
N PHE A 120 -8.43 16.05 -4.52
CA PHE A 120 -9.44 15.11 -4.02
C PHE A 120 -10.10 15.52 -2.68
N GLY A 121 -9.55 16.52 -1.98
CA GLY A 121 -9.97 16.88 -0.62
C GLY A 121 -9.08 16.25 0.45
N PRO A 122 -9.11 14.94 0.70
CA PRO A 122 -8.14 14.31 1.61
C PRO A 122 -6.71 14.41 1.10
N ARG A 123 -5.75 14.28 2.01
CA ARG A 123 -4.33 14.50 1.73
C ARG A 123 -3.50 13.28 2.09
N VAL A 124 -2.33 13.19 1.45
CA VAL A 124 -1.26 12.28 1.87
C VAL A 124 -0.29 13.02 2.76
N ARG A 125 0.14 12.39 3.84
CA ARG A 125 1.29 12.79 4.66
C ARG A 125 2.34 11.70 4.58
N ALA A 126 3.57 12.04 4.22
CA ALA A 126 4.70 11.13 4.29
C ALA A 126 5.35 11.23 5.67
N ILE A 127 5.39 10.13 6.41
CA ILE A 127 5.90 10.07 7.80
C ILE A 127 6.90 8.92 7.88
N ALA A 128 8.07 9.16 8.48
CA ALA A 128 9.05 8.10 8.71
C ALA A 128 8.55 7.11 9.77
N THR A 129 9.04 5.88 9.73
CA THR A 129 8.63 4.81 10.66
C THR A 129 8.84 5.23 12.13
N GLU A 130 9.94 5.91 12.44
CA GLU A 130 10.27 6.36 13.79
C GLU A 130 9.30 7.43 14.35
N ASP A 131 8.66 8.19 13.47
CA ASP A 131 7.71 9.25 13.83
C ASP A 131 6.25 8.77 13.76
N LEU A 132 6.03 7.54 13.34
CA LEU A 132 4.69 7.00 13.14
C LEU A 132 4.04 6.62 14.47
N LEU A 133 3.02 7.37 14.86
CA LEU A 133 2.19 7.06 16.01
C LEU A 133 0.87 6.43 15.51
N ILE A 134 0.72 5.14 15.75
CA ILE A 134 -0.53 4.41 15.51
C ILE A 134 -1.20 4.26 16.88
N GLY A 135 -2.22 5.07 17.12
CA GLY A 135 -3.00 4.97 18.34
C GLY A 135 -3.85 3.69 18.42
N PRO A 136 -4.33 3.31 19.61
CA PRO A 136 -5.22 2.19 19.81
C PRO A 136 -6.56 2.36 19.09
#